data_637416d585c6edddba218b30b3703597
#
_entry.id   637416d585c6edddba218b30b3703597
#
_cell.length_a   1.000
_cell.length_b   1.000
_cell.length_c   1.000
_cell.angle_alpha   90.00
_cell.angle_beta   90.00
_cell.angle_gamma   90.00
#
_symmetry.space_group_name_H-M   'P 1'
#
loop_
_entity.id
_entity.type
_entity.pdbx_description
1 polymer ?
#
loop_
_entity_poly.entity_id
_entity_poly.type
_entity_poly.pdbx_seq_one_letter_code
_entity_poly.pdbx_strand_id
1 'polypeptide(L)'
;MAQFSLPQNSKILKGKYYKDKSGSNNLKKVNVYRWDPSTKENPRIDTFEVNMNECGPKVLDILFKIKNEIDPSLTFRRSCAHGVCGSCAMNVDGVNTLSCTKSHSDIRGDLNIYPLPHLKVVKDLVGDLTTLYKQYESVEPWLKTKVGEKTTKEIKQSQEDRAKLDGYYECILC
;
A
#
# COMPACT_ATOMS: atom_id res chain seq x y z
N MET A 1 22.06 -26.24 -26.18
CA MET A 1 21.56 -26.29 -24.80
C MET A 1 20.66 -25.05 -24.59
N ALA A 2 19.44 -25.23 -24.12
CA ALA A 2 18.57 -24.08 -23.77
C ALA A 2 19.16 -23.38 -22.54
N GLN A 3 19.44 -22.09 -22.66
CA GLN A 3 19.94 -21.29 -21.57
C GLN A 3 18.74 -20.72 -20.81
N PHE A 4 18.50 -21.20 -19.60
CA PHE A 4 17.46 -20.64 -18.74
C PHE A 4 17.94 -19.30 -18.20
N SER A 5 17.21 -18.24 -18.52
CA SER A 5 17.39 -16.91 -17.91
C SER A 5 16.18 -16.58 -17.03
N LEU A 6 16.44 -15.91 -15.91
CA LEU A 6 15.35 -15.40 -15.07
C LEU A 6 14.56 -14.32 -15.84
N PRO A 7 13.24 -14.26 -15.68
CA PRO A 7 12.46 -13.16 -16.22
C PRO A 7 12.97 -11.80 -15.76
N GLN A 8 12.77 -10.78 -16.59
CA GLN A 8 13.09 -9.41 -16.21
C GLN A 8 12.34 -9.05 -14.92
N ASN A 9 12.97 -8.29 -14.02
CA ASN A 9 12.43 -7.90 -12.71
C ASN A 9 12.23 -9.04 -11.69
N SER A 10 12.71 -10.23 -11.96
CA SER A 10 12.61 -11.39 -11.05
C SER A 10 13.61 -11.35 -9.88
N LYS A 11 14.60 -10.47 -9.92
CA LYS A 11 15.67 -10.36 -8.92
C LYS A 11 15.64 -8.98 -8.27
N ILE A 12 15.52 -8.96 -6.95
CA ILE A 12 15.62 -7.72 -6.17
C ILE A 12 17.10 -7.44 -5.87
N LEU A 13 17.58 -6.25 -6.21
CA LEU A 13 18.93 -5.80 -6.02
C LEU A 13 19.07 -4.99 -4.72
N LYS A 14 20.30 -4.90 -4.21
CA LYS A 14 20.63 -3.94 -3.15
C LYS A 14 20.61 -2.53 -3.75
N GLY A 15 19.84 -1.65 -3.13
CA GLY A 15 19.67 -0.27 -3.57
C GLY A 15 20.58 0.72 -2.84
N LYS A 16 20.11 1.95 -2.76
CA LYS A 16 20.80 3.07 -2.12
C LYS A 16 20.66 3.02 -0.61
N TYR A 17 21.65 3.54 0.08
CA TYR A 17 21.63 3.72 1.53
C TYR A 17 21.64 5.23 1.85
N TYR A 18 20.62 5.69 2.56
CA TYR A 18 20.45 7.08 2.97
C TYR A 18 20.72 7.17 4.48
N LYS A 19 21.93 7.64 4.81
CA LYS A 19 22.35 7.80 6.20
C LYS A 19 21.73 9.07 6.80
N ASP A 20 21.25 8.98 8.02
CA ASP A 20 20.82 10.15 8.80
C ASP A 20 22.00 11.08 9.10
N LYS A 21 21.75 12.38 9.06
CA LYS A 21 22.74 13.42 9.33
C LYS A 21 22.50 14.18 10.64
N SER A 22 21.39 13.87 11.35
CA SER A 22 21.01 14.59 12.56
C SER A 22 21.84 14.24 13.79
N GLY A 23 22.56 13.10 13.77
CA GLY A 23 23.29 12.59 14.93
C GLY A 23 22.39 12.04 16.05
N SER A 24 21.12 11.79 15.75
CA SER A 24 20.16 11.23 16.71
C SER A 24 20.53 9.80 17.11
N ASN A 25 20.31 9.47 18.38
CA ASN A 25 20.46 8.10 18.88
C ASN A 25 19.21 7.23 18.69
N ASN A 26 18.09 7.81 18.24
CA ASN A 26 16.83 7.11 18.02
C ASN A 26 16.54 6.98 16.52
N LEU A 27 17.36 6.16 15.87
CA LEU A 27 17.24 5.89 14.44
C LEU A 27 16.58 4.55 14.19
N LYS A 28 15.68 4.51 13.21
CA LYS A 28 15.11 3.28 12.65
C LYS A 28 15.56 3.10 11.22
N LYS A 29 16.05 1.91 10.89
CA LYS A 29 16.30 1.53 9.49
C LYS A 29 15.02 1.11 8.83
N VAL A 30 14.77 1.69 7.66
CA VAL A 30 13.57 1.47 6.86
C VAL A 30 13.99 1.01 5.48
N ASN A 31 13.70 -0.23 5.16
CA ASN A 31 13.97 -0.86 3.89
C ASN A 31 12.73 -0.77 3.01
N VAL A 32 12.84 -0.07 1.90
CA VAL A 32 11.70 0.19 1.01
C VAL A 32 11.95 -0.38 -0.37
N TYR A 33 11.00 -1.16 -0.86
CA TYR A 33 11.01 -1.63 -2.25
C TYR A 33 10.89 -0.46 -3.21
N ARG A 34 11.79 -0.42 -4.21
CA ARG A 34 11.85 0.62 -5.22
C ARG A 34 11.90 -0.02 -6.61
N TRP A 35 11.06 0.47 -7.48
CA TRP A 35 11.06 0.12 -8.89
C TRP A 35 10.48 1.24 -9.73
N ASP A 36 11.15 1.54 -10.86
CA ASP A 36 10.71 2.54 -11.81
C ASP A 36 10.61 1.91 -13.21
N PRO A 37 9.44 1.92 -13.85
CA PRO A 37 9.24 1.31 -15.16
C PRO A 37 10.05 1.99 -16.28
N SER A 38 10.49 3.23 -16.09
CA SER A 38 11.23 3.99 -17.09
C SER A 38 12.69 3.52 -17.23
N THR A 39 13.27 2.95 -16.18
CA THR A 39 14.70 2.58 -16.15
C THR A 39 14.97 1.20 -16.73
N LYS A 40 13.98 0.32 -16.88
CA LYS A 40 14.12 -1.08 -17.26
C LYS A 40 15.06 -1.91 -16.36
N GLU A 41 15.41 -1.38 -15.20
CA GLU A 41 16.25 -2.04 -14.21
C GLU A 41 15.43 -2.99 -13.34
N ASN A 42 16.12 -3.96 -12.73
CA ASN A 42 15.50 -4.80 -11.70
C ASN A 42 15.09 -3.96 -10.48
N PRO A 43 14.04 -4.37 -9.75
CA PRO A 43 13.69 -3.72 -8.50
C PRO A 43 14.83 -3.81 -7.48
N ARG A 44 14.88 -2.86 -6.58
CA ARG A 44 15.88 -2.78 -5.53
C ARG A 44 15.26 -2.47 -4.18
N ILE A 45 16.02 -2.66 -3.11
CA ILE A 45 15.66 -2.20 -1.76
C ILE A 45 16.55 -1.02 -1.40
N ASP A 46 15.95 0.14 -1.25
CA ASP A 46 16.63 1.31 -0.70
C ASP A 46 16.47 1.32 0.84
N THR A 47 17.54 1.61 1.56
CA THR A 47 17.55 1.66 3.02
C THR A 47 17.69 3.10 3.51
N PHE A 48 16.80 3.52 4.39
CA PHE A 48 16.76 4.87 4.97
C PHE A 48 16.97 4.78 6.47
N GLU A 49 17.89 5.58 7.01
CA GLU A 49 17.95 5.85 8.45
C GLU A 49 17.00 7.02 8.75
N VAL A 50 15.99 6.78 9.57
CA VAL A 50 14.96 7.77 9.89
C VAL A 50 15.01 8.11 11.37
N ASN A 51 15.14 9.40 11.71
CA ASN A 51 15.08 9.89 13.06
C ASN A 51 13.65 9.84 13.60
N MET A 52 13.41 8.95 14.57
CA MET A 52 12.08 8.70 15.11
C MET A 52 11.61 9.78 16.09
N ASN A 53 12.50 10.62 16.60
CA ASN A 53 12.12 11.75 17.47
C ASN A 53 11.37 12.84 16.69
N GLU A 54 11.55 12.88 15.37
CA GLU A 54 10.94 13.86 14.48
C GLU A 54 9.88 13.23 13.57
N CYS A 55 9.48 12.00 13.87
CA CYS A 55 8.54 11.25 13.05
C CYS A 55 7.27 10.91 13.83
N GLY A 56 6.12 10.96 13.17
CA GLY A 56 4.86 10.50 13.77
C GLY A 56 4.84 8.98 14.02
N PRO A 57 3.86 8.46 14.76
CA PRO A 57 3.85 7.10 15.29
C PRO A 57 3.52 6.03 14.23
N LYS A 58 3.06 6.40 13.04
CA LYS A 58 2.58 5.46 12.02
C LYS A 58 3.62 5.19 10.93
N VAL A 59 3.54 4.03 10.31
CA VAL A 59 4.36 3.69 9.14
C VAL A 59 4.16 4.72 8.00
N LEU A 60 2.95 5.23 7.83
CA LEU A 60 2.67 6.28 6.84
C LEU A 60 3.46 7.57 7.13
N ASP A 61 3.65 7.94 8.40
CA ASP A 61 4.41 9.14 8.77
C ASP A 61 5.89 9.00 8.38
N ILE A 62 6.44 7.80 8.54
CA ILE A 62 7.80 7.47 8.08
C ILE A 62 7.91 7.65 6.55
N LEU A 63 6.93 7.14 5.79
CA LEU A 63 6.93 7.30 4.34
C LEU A 63 6.84 8.76 3.91
N PHE A 64 6.05 9.58 4.63
CA PHE A 64 6.01 11.03 4.41
C PHE A 64 7.35 11.69 4.70
N LYS A 65 7.98 11.37 5.82
CA LYS A 65 9.30 11.91 6.16
C LYS A 65 10.34 11.55 5.10
N ILE A 66 10.38 10.29 4.66
CA ILE A 66 11.28 9.86 3.58
C ILE A 66 11.00 10.67 2.31
N LYS A 67 9.73 10.75 1.88
CA LYS A 67 9.37 11.45 0.64
C LYS A 67 9.64 12.95 0.68
N ASN A 68 9.36 13.60 1.80
CA ASN A 68 9.45 15.05 1.88
C ASN A 68 10.86 15.57 2.15
N GLU A 69 11.68 14.81 2.88
CA GLU A 69 12.97 15.29 3.38
C GLU A 69 14.18 14.54 2.80
N ILE A 70 14.02 13.26 2.38
CA ILE A 70 15.15 12.41 1.99
C ILE A 70 15.13 12.09 0.49
N ASP A 71 14.03 11.52 -0.02
CA ASP A 71 13.90 11.11 -1.41
C ASP A 71 12.49 11.38 -1.97
N PRO A 72 12.28 12.51 -2.66
CA PRO A 72 10.98 12.89 -3.19
C PRO A 72 10.47 11.98 -4.31
N SER A 73 11.33 11.13 -4.87
CA SER A 73 10.96 10.19 -5.93
C SER A 73 10.15 9.00 -5.43
N LEU A 74 10.12 8.74 -4.10
CA LEU A 74 9.35 7.65 -3.51
C LEU A 74 7.86 7.79 -3.82
N THR A 75 7.26 6.72 -4.34
CA THR A 75 5.87 6.71 -4.77
C THR A 75 5.03 5.71 -3.97
N PHE A 76 3.95 6.21 -3.37
CA PHE A 76 2.95 5.41 -2.65
C PHE A 76 1.58 6.07 -2.71
N ARG A 77 0.52 5.29 -2.47
CA ARG A 77 -0.86 5.81 -2.39
C ARG A 77 -1.21 6.18 -0.96
N ARG A 78 -2.01 7.22 -0.83
CA ARG A 78 -2.65 7.60 0.43
C ARG A 78 -3.87 8.47 0.14
N SER A 79 -4.81 8.52 1.08
CA SER A 79 -5.97 9.42 1.03
C SER A 79 -6.38 9.81 2.45
N CYS A 80 -7.24 9.04 3.11
CA CYS A 80 -7.85 9.41 4.40
C CYS A 80 -6.87 9.50 5.58
N ALA A 81 -5.79 8.73 5.58
CA ALA A 81 -4.79 8.62 6.64
C ALA A 81 -5.32 8.14 8.01
N HIS A 82 -6.52 7.56 8.07
CA HIS A 82 -7.15 7.08 9.32
C HIS A 82 -7.92 5.76 9.18
N GLY A 83 -7.52 4.91 8.24
CA GLY A 83 -7.98 3.52 8.16
C GLY A 83 -9.31 3.28 7.45
N VAL A 84 -9.83 4.22 6.67
CA VAL A 84 -11.15 4.10 6.03
C VAL A 84 -11.08 3.71 4.56
N CYS A 85 -10.19 4.34 3.78
CA CYS A 85 -10.23 4.24 2.32
C CYS A 85 -9.41 3.06 1.74
N GLY A 86 -8.56 2.41 2.51
CA GLY A 86 -7.71 1.31 2.06
C GLY A 86 -6.54 1.67 1.13
N SER A 87 -6.46 2.91 0.63
CA SER A 87 -5.51 3.29 -0.42
C SER A 87 -4.03 3.17 -0.01
N CYS A 88 -3.71 3.23 1.28
CA CYS A 88 -2.36 3.09 1.82
C CYS A 88 -2.01 1.64 2.20
N ALA A 89 -2.76 0.65 1.70
CA ALA A 89 -2.47 -0.76 1.94
C ALA A 89 -1.15 -1.15 1.27
N MET A 90 -0.31 -1.84 2.02
CA MET A 90 0.99 -2.34 1.58
C MET A 90 1.43 -3.52 2.45
N ASN A 91 2.48 -4.20 2.07
CA ASN A 91 3.06 -5.25 2.89
C ASN A 91 4.13 -4.65 3.82
N VAL A 92 3.93 -4.78 5.11
CA VAL A 92 4.84 -4.30 6.17
C VAL A 92 5.33 -5.51 6.95
N ASP A 93 6.61 -5.80 6.89
CA ASP A 93 7.25 -6.97 7.52
C ASP A 93 6.53 -8.30 7.26
N GLY A 94 6.11 -8.53 6.01
CA GLY A 94 5.42 -9.75 5.59
C GLY A 94 3.90 -9.75 5.84
N VAL A 95 3.34 -8.72 6.50
CA VAL A 95 1.90 -8.62 6.79
C VAL A 95 1.27 -7.53 5.92
N ASN A 96 0.19 -7.87 5.22
CA ASN A 96 -0.60 -6.88 4.50
C ASN A 96 -1.38 -6.03 5.50
N THR A 97 -1.18 -4.73 5.48
CA THR A 97 -1.79 -3.81 6.43
C THR A 97 -1.90 -2.40 5.87
N LEU A 98 -2.65 -1.55 6.57
CA LEU A 98 -2.73 -0.13 6.25
C LEU A 98 -1.60 0.63 6.93
N SER A 99 -0.75 1.30 6.18
CA SER A 99 0.37 2.07 6.73
C SER A 99 -0.09 3.23 7.64
N CYS A 100 -1.30 3.73 7.45
CA CYS A 100 -1.88 4.81 8.28
C CYS A 100 -2.40 4.35 9.64
N THR A 101 -2.58 3.05 9.87
CA THR A 101 -3.03 2.49 11.16
C THR A 101 -1.92 1.73 11.87
N LYS A 102 -0.98 1.14 11.11
CA LYS A 102 0.13 0.37 11.68
C LYS A 102 1.13 1.27 12.40
N SER A 103 1.36 1.00 13.69
CA SER A 103 2.40 1.68 14.45
C SER A 103 3.78 1.12 14.13
N HIS A 104 4.77 1.99 13.97
CA HIS A 104 6.15 1.55 13.79
C HIS A 104 6.77 0.98 15.09
N SER A 105 6.22 1.30 16.27
CA SER A 105 6.67 0.77 17.55
C SER A 105 6.35 -0.71 17.74
N ASP A 106 5.33 -1.23 17.02
CA ASP A 106 4.96 -2.65 17.05
C ASP A 106 6.00 -3.53 16.34
N ILE A 107 6.89 -2.91 15.57
CA ILE A 107 7.86 -3.57 14.72
C ILE A 107 9.23 -3.51 15.37
N ARG A 108 9.77 -4.67 15.75
CA ARG A 108 11.10 -4.80 16.33
C ARG A 108 12.16 -4.86 15.22
N GLY A 109 13.25 -4.09 15.40
CA GLY A 109 14.35 -4.05 14.42
C GLY A 109 14.05 -3.18 13.21
N ASP A 110 14.59 -3.59 12.06
CA ASP A 110 14.42 -2.89 10.79
C ASP A 110 12.99 -3.00 10.28
N LEU A 111 12.48 -1.95 9.65
CA LEU A 111 11.16 -1.91 9.05
C LEU A 111 11.27 -2.21 7.55
N ASN A 112 10.58 -3.24 7.08
CA ASN A 112 10.59 -3.64 5.68
C ASN A 112 9.24 -3.35 5.02
N ILE A 113 9.25 -2.57 3.93
CA ILE A 113 8.04 -2.11 3.24
C ILE A 113 8.08 -2.53 1.77
N TYR A 114 7.05 -3.28 1.37
CA TYR A 114 6.86 -3.78 0.02
C TYR A 114 5.48 -3.38 -0.53
N PRO A 115 5.27 -3.38 -1.85
CA PRO A 115 3.92 -3.27 -2.41
C PRO A 115 3.07 -4.47 -1.99
N LEU A 116 1.75 -4.36 -2.12
CA LEU A 116 0.85 -5.50 -1.92
C LEU A 116 1.26 -6.65 -2.85
N PRO A 117 1.33 -7.90 -2.35
CA PRO A 117 1.67 -9.06 -3.16
C PRO A 117 0.59 -9.32 -4.23
N HIS A 118 0.96 -10.08 -5.27
CA HIS A 118 0.08 -10.51 -6.36
C HIS A 118 -0.51 -9.38 -7.23
N LEU A 119 -0.12 -8.13 -7.02
CA LEU A 119 -0.43 -7.01 -7.90
C LEU A 119 0.78 -6.65 -8.75
N LYS A 120 0.54 -6.35 -10.03
CA LYS A 120 1.57 -5.79 -10.89
C LYS A 120 1.99 -4.43 -10.33
N VAL A 121 3.29 -4.23 -10.11
CA VAL A 121 3.79 -2.95 -9.62
C VAL A 121 3.76 -1.92 -10.75
N VAL A 122 3.17 -0.76 -10.49
CA VAL A 122 3.19 0.40 -11.39
C VAL A 122 4.46 1.22 -11.17
N LYS A 123 4.76 1.53 -9.91
CA LYS A 123 5.99 2.19 -9.46
C LYS A 123 6.12 2.05 -7.94
N ASP A 124 7.30 1.70 -7.45
CA ASP A 124 7.61 1.55 -6.03
C ASP A 124 6.55 0.74 -5.26
N LEU A 125 5.81 1.39 -4.37
CA LEU A 125 4.77 0.78 -3.54
C LEU A 125 3.37 0.81 -4.16
N VAL A 126 3.24 1.28 -5.40
CA VAL A 126 1.96 1.40 -6.11
C VAL A 126 1.67 0.17 -6.95
N GLY A 127 0.69 -0.63 -6.55
CA GLY A 127 0.18 -1.76 -7.31
C GLY A 127 -0.89 -1.36 -8.33
N ASP A 128 -1.02 -2.14 -9.40
CA ASP A 128 -2.08 -2.01 -10.41
C ASP A 128 -3.37 -2.65 -9.91
N LEU A 129 -4.44 -1.89 -9.84
CA LEU A 129 -5.75 -2.32 -9.34
C LEU A 129 -6.69 -2.81 -10.46
N THR A 130 -6.22 -2.91 -11.70
CA THR A 130 -7.08 -3.29 -12.84
C THR A 130 -7.79 -4.64 -12.62
N THR A 131 -7.07 -5.63 -12.09
CA THR A 131 -7.65 -6.96 -11.81
C THR A 131 -8.70 -6.87 -10.69
N LEU A 132 -8.45 -6.09 -9.64
CA LEU A 132 -9.40 -5.86 -8.56
C LEU A 132 -10.70 -5.24 -9.10
N TYR A 133 -10.61 -4.21 -9.94
CA TYR A 133 -11.79 -3.56 -10.52
C TYR A 133 -12.57 -4.46 -11.48
N LYS A 134 -11.89 -5.35 -12.22
CA LYS A 134 -12.57 -6.37 -13.03
C LYS A 134 -13.35 -7.36 -12.18
N GLN A 135 -12.79 -7.79 -11.06
CA GLN A 135 -13.47 -8.66 -10.11
C GLN A 135 -14.65 -7.93 -9.43
N TYR A 136 -14.46 -6.68 -9.05
CA TYR A 136 -15.51 -5.82 -8.51
C TYR A 136 -16.67 -5.66 -9.49
N GLU A 137 -16.38 -5.38 -10.76
CA GLU A 137 -17.37 -5.26 -11.82
C GLU A 137 -18.13 -6.58 -12.05
N SER A 138 -17.46 -7.72 -11.96
CA SER A 138 -18.08 -9.04 -12.20
C SER A 138 -19.15 -9.42 -11.18
N VAL A 139 -19.06 -8.91 -9.96
CA VAL A 139 -20.06 -9.16 -8.90
C VAL A 139 -21.11 -8.06 -8.80
N GLU A 140 -20.95 -6.98 -9.57
CA GLU A 140 -21.91 -5.87 -9.66
C GLU A 140 -22.46 -5.40 -8.30
N PRO A 141 -21.62 -4.97 -7.34
CA PRO A 141 -22.00 -4.75 -5.94
C PRO A 141 -22.82 -3.47 -5.70
N TRP A 142 -23.07 -2.71 -6.74
CA TRP A 142 -23.88 -1.49 -6.66
C TRP A 142 -25.38 -1.81 -6.52
N LEU A 143 -26.11 -0.86 -5.98
CA LEU A 143 -27.56 -0.99 -5.81
C LEU A 143 -28.26 -1.12 -7.17
N LYS A 144 -29.08 -2.15 -7.29
CA LYS A 144 -29.93 -2.40 -8.48
C LYS A 144 -31.39 -2.25 -8.10
N THR A 145 -32.12 -1.43 -8.86
CA THR A 145 -33.58 -1.31 -8.73
C THR A 145 -34.26 -2.22 -9.75
N LYS A 146 -35.50 -2.64 -9.47
CA LYS A 146 -36.32 -3.34 -10.47
C LYS A 146 -36.58 -2.41 -11.64
N VAL A 147 -36.41 -2.95 -12.85
CA VAL A 147 -36.62 -2.19 -14.08
C VAL A 147 -38.05 -1.66 -14.12
N GLY A 148 -38.24 -0.35 -14.30
CA GLY A 148 -39.53 0.31 -14.43
C GLY A 148 -40.07 1.01 -13.20
N GLU A 149 -39.48 0.85 -12.01
CA GLU A 149 -39.85 1.59 -10.83
C GLU A 149 -39.29 3.04 -10.88
N LYS A 150 -40.14 4.00 -11.30
CA LYS A 150 -39.85 5.43 -11.13
C LYS A 150 -40.32 5.84 -9.73
N THR A 151 -39.37 5.87 -8.78
CA THR A 151 -39.65 6.36 -7.44
C THR A 151 -39.18 7.81 -7.29
N THR A 152 -40.00 8.66 -6.67
CA THR A 152 -39.60 10.02 -6.29
C THR A 152 -38.97 10.06 -4.89
N LYS A 153 -38.91 8.92 -4.21
CA LYS A 153 -38.40 8.75 -2.84
C LYS A 153 -37.35 7.65 -2.80
N GLU A 154 -36.54 7.70 -1.77
CA GLU A 154 -35.54 6.67 -1.47
C GLU A 154 -36.21 5.29 -1.30
N ILE A 155 -35.64 4.26 -1.92
CA ILE A 155 -36.09 2.87 -1.75
C ILE A 155 -35.52 2.37 -0.43
N LYS A 156 -36.37 2.09 0.53
CA LYS A 156 -35.98 1.61 1.85
C LYS A 156 -35.58 0.14 1.79
N GLN A 157 -34.47 -0.20 2.41
CA GLN A 157 -34.02 -1.56 2.68
C GLN A 157 -34.55 -2.01 4.06
N SER A 158 -34.95 -3.28 4.18
CA SER A 158 -35.29 -3.83 5.49
C SER A 158 -34.04 -4.00 6.35
N GLN A 159 -34.19 -4.00 7.68
CA GLN A 159 -33.07 -4.25 8.59
C GLN A 159 -32.49 -5.66 8.40
N GLU A 160 -33.37 -6.63 8.08
CA GLU A 160 -32.98 -8.01 7.82
C GLU A 160 -32.12 -8.16 6.55
N ASP A 161 -32.48 -7.47 5.47
CA ASP A 161 -31.68 -7.46 4.24
C ASP A 161 -30.37 -6.68 4.41
N ARG A 162 -30.38 -5.60 5.21
CA ARG A 162 -29.17 -4.86 5.54
C ARG A 162 -28.17 -5.72 6.33
N ALA A 163 -28.66 -6.51 7.29
CA ALA A 163 -27.80 -7.38 8.10
C ALA A 163 -27.10 -8.48 7.27
N LYS A 164 -27.72 -8.93 6.17
CA LYS A 164 -27.08 -9.90 5.25
C LYS A 164 -25.83 -9.36 4.55
N LEU A 165 -25.65 -8.04 4.50
CA LEU A 165 -24.52 -7.37 3.86
C LEU A 165 -23.35 -7.09 4.82
N ASP A 166 -23.55 -7.27 6.13
CA ASP A 166 -22.52 -7.00 7.11
C ASP A 166 -21.27 -7.84 6.84
N GLY A 167 -20.12 -7.19 6.85
CA GLY A 167 -18.83 -7.76 6.50
C GLY A 167 -18.47 -7.74 5.01
N TYR A 168 -19.45 -7.75 4.09
CA TYR A 168 -19.15 -7.79 2.65
C TYR A 168 -18.72 -6.45 2.06
N TYR A 169 -19.23 -5.34 2.59
CA TYR A 169 -18.91 -3.98 2.11
C TYR A 169 -17.73 -3.33 2.86
N GLU A 170 -17.13 -4.04 3.81
CA GLU A 170 -16.07 -3.51 4.67
C GLU A 170 -14.65 -3.74 4.12
N CYS A 171 -14.52 -4.36 2.95
CA CYS A 171 -13.24 -4.60 2.30
C CYS A 171 -12.54 -3.30 1.90
N ILE A 172 -11.28 -3.12 2.33
CA ILE A 172 -10.45 -1.92 2.13
C ILE A 172 -9.07 -2.20 1.52
N LEU A 173 -8.94 -3.21 0.68
CA LEU A 173 -7.70 -3.57 -0.03
C LEU A 173 -6.58 -4.17 0.84
N CYS A 174 -6.78 -4.48 2.08
CA CYS A 174 -5.77 -5.17 2.90
C CYS A 174 -5.73 -6.72 2.66
#